data_a096a47dfdaf1a1e864654da8874a44d
#
_entry.id   a096a47dfdaf1a1e864654da8874a44d
#
_cell.length_a   1.000
_cell.length_b   1.000
_cell.length_c   1.000
_cell.angle_alpha   90.00
_cell.angle_beta   90.00
_cell.angle_gamma   90.00
#
_symmetry.space_group_name_H-M   'P 1'
#
loop_
_entity.id
_entity.type
_entity.pdbx_description
1 polymer ?
#
loop_
_entity_poly.entity_id
_entity_poly.type
_entity_poly.pdbx_seq_one_letter_code
_entity_poly.pdbx_strand_id
1 'polypeptide(L)'
;MKLRLMIGGALSGIALSASAQVTLTVSSWLPPSHTLSQSQAKWCDDVAAATSNRVKCNILPKPVAGPGGTFDAVRDGLADVSYSVHGYTPGRYVLTQLVEMPFGGDNPVATSVAFQRVHEKYLAKLNEHRGLKVLAVFTHGPGIVFNTKHQIDSVADMQGLKFRVGGGMINEIGKVLGLNVTLKPASSSYELLSAGVMDGTFFPAESIESFKLEKLIKFRTDFPGGLYNTSFAMVMNPATWKKISKADQAAIEKLSGEALARSFGLGWEAVDRRGSAFMQANGVQKTIASKAFVDEVGAKTAPLEKKWIAEAKAKGLGNAEQVLKEYRAEVAKLQ
;
A
#
# COMPACT_ATOMS: atom_id res chain seq x y z
N MET A 1 45.93 67.83 25.67
CA MET A 1 45.93 66.36 25.77
C MET A 1 44.53 65.88 25.52
N LYS A 2 44.20 65.38 24.28
CA LYS A 2 42.86 64.95 23.87
C LYS A 2 42.85 63.41 23.80
N LEU A 3 42.10 62.80 24.68
CA LEU A 3 41.94 61.36 24.77
C LEU A 3 40.86 60.95 23.74
N ARG A 4 41.24 60.13 22.73
CA ARG A 4 40.31 59.55 21.77
C ARG A 4 39.87 58.16 22.27
N LEU A 5 38.60 58.06 22.63
CA LEU A 5 37.94 56.80 22.97
C LEU A 5 37.60 56.05 21.67
N MET A 6 38.25 54.91 21.42
CA MET A 6 37.90 53.99 20.32
C MET A 6 36.81 53.05 20.83
N ILE A 7 35.61 53.19 20.29
CA ILE A 7 34.49 52.23 20.49
C ILE A 7 34.67 51.13 19.42
N GLY A 8 35.16 49.97 19.81
CA GLY A 8 35.21 48.78 18.98
C GLY A 8 33.84 48.09 18.96
N GLY A 9 33.10 48.26 17.89
CA GLY A 9 31.85 47.52 17.66
C GLY A 9 32.13 46.07 17.29
N ALA A 10 31.82 45.11 18.16
CA ALA A 10 31.84 43.68 17.85
C ALA A 10 30.60 43.34 17.00
N LEU A 11 30.77 43.21 15.68
CA LEU A 11 29.80 42.59 14.80
C LEU A 11 29.78 41.08 15.08
N SER A 12 28.84 40.62 15.90
CA SER A 12 28.53 39.18 16.02
C SER A 12 27.88 38.72 14.75
N GLY A 13 28.68 38.15 13.83
CA GLY A 13 28.17 37.51 12.63
C GLY A 13 27.35 36.26 13.00
N ILE A 14 26.05 36.34 12.88
CA ILE A 14 25.16 35.17 12.89
C ILE A 14 25.51 34.35 11.67
N ALA A 15 26.30 33.32 11.82
CA ALA A 15 26.52 32.30 10.79
C ALA A 15 25.21 31.55 10.56
N LEU A 16 24.41 31.99 9.60
CA LEU A 16 23.33 31.20 9.05
C LEU A 16 23.97 29.94 8.44
N SER A 17 23.92 28.84 9.18
CA SER A 17 24.29 27.53 8.65
C SER A 17 23.37 27.25 7.48
N ALA A 18 23.83 27.49 6.26
CA ALA A 18 23.14 27.07 5.05
C ALA A 18 23.05 25.55 5.06
N SER A 19 21.91 25.02 5.54
CA SER A 19 21.63 23.59 5.42
C SER A 19 21.60 23.25 3.92
N ALA A 20 22.48 22.32 3.51
CA ALA A 20 22.52 21.89 2.12
C ALA A 20 21.15 21.37 1.67
N GLN A 21 20.66 21.85 0.56
CA GLN A 21 19.41 21.36 -0.04
C GLN A 21 19.57 19.90 -0.41
N VAL A 22 18.59 19.07 0.00
CA VAL A 22 18.51 17.65 -0.36
C VAL A 22 17.42 17.48 -1.40
N THR A 23 17.76 16.91 -2.55
CA THR A 23 16.78 16.52 -3.57
C THR A 23 16.59 15.02 -3.55
N LEU A 24 15.36 14.58 -3.25
CA LEU A 24 14.96 13.17 -3.22
C LEU A 24 14.56 12.72 -4.63
N THR A 25 15.22 11.69 -5.13
CA THR A 25 14.78 11.00 -6.36
C THR A 25 13.62 10.08 -6.03
N VAL A 26 12.45 10.36 -6.61
CA VAL A 26 11.18 9.66 -6.30
C VAL A 26 10.73 8.87 -7.51
N SER A 27 10.44 7.58 -7.33
CA SER A 27 10.02 6.68 -8.39
C SER A 27 8.62 6.12 -8.11
N SER A 28 7.84 5.92 -9.17
CA SER A 28 6.56 5.20 -9.13
C SER A 28 6.48 4.22 -10.28
N TRP A 29 6.03 3.00 -10.03
CA TRP A 29 5.74 2.01 -11.08
C TRP A 29 4.32 2.16 -11.65
N LEU A 30 3.51 3.05 -11.09
CA LEU A 30 2.18 3.42 -11.56
C LEU A 30 2.25 4.76 -12.32
N PRO A 31 1.32 5.00 -13.26
CA PRO A 31 1.30 6.25 -14.01
C PRO A 31 1.02 7.46 -13.09
N PRO A 32 1.41 8.67 -13.48
CA PRO A 32 1.18 9.89 -12.68
C PRO A 32 -0.30 10.16 -12.36
N SER A 33 -1.22 9.67 -13.19
CA SER A 33 -2.68 9.79 -12.98
C SER A 33 -3.23 8.88 -11.89
N HIS A 34 -2.48 7.85 -11.47
CA HIS A 34 -2.92 6.92 -10.44
C HIS A 34 -2.90 7.58 -9.06
N THR A 35 -3.91 7.28 -8.21
CA THR A 35 -4.06 7.90 -6.88
C THR A 35 -2.82 7.75 -6.00
N LEU A 36 -2.14 6.60 -6.03
CA LEU A 36 -0.91 6.39 -5.24
C LEU A 36 0.22 7.32 -5.70
N SER A 37 0.38 7.53 -7.01
CA SER A 37 1.37 8.47 -7.54
C SER A 37 1.04 9.91 -7.17
N GLN A 38 -0.25 10.26 -7.18
CA GLN A 38 -0.74 11.59 -6.76
C GLN A 38 -0.53 11.81 -5.25
N SER A 39 -0.83 10.81 -4.42
CA SER A 39 -0.60 10.89 -2.96
C SER A 39 0.90 11.00 -2.64
N GLN A 40 1.75 10.29 -3.38
CA GLN A 40 3.21 10.41 -3.27
C GLN A 40 3.69 11.82 -3.68
N ALA A 41 3.17 12.38 -4.78
CA ALA A 41 3.50 13.74 -5.22
C ALA A 41 3.04 14.78 -4.19
N LYS A 42 1.83 14.64 -3.66
CA LYS A 42 1.34 15.51 -2.57
C LYS A 42 2.25 15.46 -1.34
N TRP A 43 2.68 14.25 -0.92
CA TRP A 43 3.63 14.13 0.18
C TRP A 43 4.94 14.87 -0.11
N CYS A 44 5.43 14.83 -1.35
CA CYS A 44 6.60 15.58 -1.79
C CYS A 44 6.41 17.11 -1.64
N ASP A 45 5.25 17.62 -2.04
CA ASP A 45 4.92 19.04 -1.92
C ASP A 45 4.81 19.46 -0.44
N ASP A 46 4.18 18.62 0.38
CA ASP A 46 4.07 18.85 1.83
C ASP A 46 5.45 18.84 2.50
N VAL A 47 6.37 17.94 2.10
CA VAL A 47 7.77 17.90 2.58
C VAL A 47 8.51 19.18 2.18
N ALA A 48 8.39 19.63 0.95
CA ALA A 48 9.02 20.87 0.49
C ALA A 48 8.54 22.07 1.31
N ALA A 49 7.23 22.17 1.52
CA ALA A 49 6.64 23.23 2.34
C ALA A 49 7.11 23.17 3.81
N ALA A 50 7.04 22.01 4.46
CA ALA A 50 7.41 21.82 5.86
C ALA A 50 8.91 22.05 6.14
N THR A 51 9.75 21.83 5.14
CA THR A 51 11.20 22.02 5.23
C THR A 51 11.66 23.35 4.62
N SER A 52 10.75 24.28 4.29
CA SER A 52 11.07 25.53 3.61
C SER A 52 11.97 25.32 2.38
N ASN A 53 11.64 24.32 1.58
CA ASN A 53 12.36 23.89 0.37
C ASN A 53 13.81 23.38 0.59
N ARG A 54 14.21 23.06 1.81
CA ARG A 54 15.52 22.40 2.07
C ARG A 54 15.52 20.95 1.62
N VAL A 55 14.34 20.27 1.69
CA VAL A 55 14.16 18.95 1.10
C VAL A 55 13.12 19.06 0.00
N LYS A 56 13.44 18.60 -1.20
CA LYS A 56 12.57 18.60 -2.39
C LYS A 56 12.56 17.24 -3.05
N CYS A 57 11.52 16.94 -3.82
CA CYS A 57 11.47 15.75 -4.66
C CYS A 57 11.77 16.08 -6.14
N ASN A 58 12.44 15.14 -6.78
CA ASN A 58 12.51 14.99 -8.22
C ASN A 58 11.77 13.70 -8.60
N ILE A 59 10.52 13.83 -9.05
CA ILE A 59 9.69 12.69 -9.44
C ILE A 59 10.11 12.24 -10.84
N LEU A 60 10.58 11.01 -10.95
CA LEU A 60 11.08 10.46 -12.20
C LEU A 60 9.93 10.19 -13.18
N PRO A 61 10.12 10.48 -14.49
CA PRO A 61 9.12 10.25 -15.52
C PRO A 61 8.90 8.76 -15.83
N LYS A 62 9.85 7.89 -15.45
CA LYS A 62 9.79 6.43 -15.62
C LYS A 62 10.21 5.72 -14.35
N PRO A 63 9.64 4.55 -14.06
CA PRO A 63 10.06 3.75 -12.91
C PRO A 63 11.51 3.26 -13.08
N VAL A 64 12.24 3.23 -11.95
CA VAL A 64 13.61 2.67 -11.91
C VAL A 64 13.61 1.15 -11.84
N ALA A 65 12.47 0.54 -11.48
CA ALA A 65 12.28 -0.90 -11.40
C ALA A 65 10.80 -1.25 -11.61
N GLY A 66 10.54 -2.50 -12.01
CA GLY A 66 9.19 -3.04 -11.99
C GLY A 66 8.66 -3.21 -10.55
N PRO A 67 7.35 -3.47 -10.38
CA PRO A 67 6.69 -3.48 -9.06
C PRO A 67 7.38 -4.39 -8.02
N GLY A 68 7.79 -5.61 -8.40
CA GLY A 68 8.47 -6.55 -7.50
C GLY A 68 9.90 -6.17 -7.13
N GLY A 69 10.58 -5.36 -7.94
CA GLY A 69 11.96 -4.89 -7.70
C GLY A 69 12.05 -3.55 -6.97
N THR A 70 10.91 -2.90 -6.71
CA THR A 70 10.87 -1.51 -6.21
C THR A 70 11.56 -1.34 -4.86
N PHE A 71 11.32 -2.22 -3.89
CA PHE A 71 11.95 -2.13 -2.56
C PHE A 71 13.47 -2.31 -2.62
N ASP A 72 13.93 -3.21 -3.48
CA ASP A 72 15.38 -3.41 -3.69
C ASP A 72 16.01 -2.20 -4.39
N ALA A 73 15.33 -1.63 -5.38
CA ALA A 73 15.79 -0.41 -6.05
C ALA A 73 15.96 0.78 -5.09
N VAL A 74 15.05 0.95 -4.12
CA VAL A 74 15.19 1.98 -3.07
C VAL A 74 16.32 1.63 -2.10
N ARG A 75 16.42 0.37 -1.67
CA ARG A 75 17.52 -0.08 -0.78
C ARG A 75 18.88 0.18 -1.44
N ASP A 76 19.00 -0.12 -2.71
CA ASP A 76 20.25 -0.05 -3.47
C ASP A 76 20.54 1.37 -4.02
N GLY A 77 19.65 2.34 -3.76
CA GLY A 77 19.85 3.76 -4.06
C GLY A 77 19.58 4.16 -5.52
N LEU A 78 18.85 3.33 -6.30
CA LEU A 78 18.40 3.70 -7.65
C LEU A 78 17.29 4.77 -7.61
N ALA A 79 16.54 4.83 -6.52
CA ALA A 79 15.66 5.92 -6.14
C ALA A 79 15.75 6.12 -4.62
N ASP A 80 15.48 7.33 -4.14
CA ASP A 80 15.47 7.63 -2.71
C ASP A 80 14.14 7.24 -2.06
N VAL A 81 13.04 7.38 -2.77
CA VAL A 81 11.68 7.11 -2.27
C VAL A 81 10.86 6.39 -3.32
N SER A 82 10.13 5.37 -2.91
CA SER A 82 9.11 4.71 -3.71
C SER A 82 8.13 3.95 -2.82
N TYR A 83 7.09 3.36 -3.43
CA TYR A 83 6.15 2.48 -2.75
C TYR A 83 5.94 1.19 -3.55
N SER A 84 5.56 0.11 -2.87
CA SER A 84 5.16 -1.14 -3.54
C SER A 84 4.26 -2.00 -2.66
N VAL A 85 3.73 -3.04 -3.28
CA VAL A 85 2.95 -4.11 -2.66
C VAL A 85 3.90 -5.14 -2.04
N HIS A 86 3.67 -5.53 -0.78
CA HIS A 86 4.47 -6.56 -0.13
C HIS A 86 4.35 -7.92 -0.83
N GLY A 87 3.15 -8.26 -1.30
CA GLY A 87 2.87 -9.54 -1.98
C GLY A 87 3.63 -9.74 -3.31
N TYR A 88 4.21 -8.70 -3.92
CA TYR A 88 5.01 -8.83 -5.13
C TYR A 88 6.39 -9.45 -4.90
N THR A 89 6.80 -9.63 -3.65
CA THR A 89 8.03 -10.32 -3.26
C THR A 89 7.70 -11.53 -2.35
N PRO A 90 7.27 -12.67 -2.93
CA PRO A 90 6.80 -13.81 -2.17
C PRO A 90 7.81 -14.29 -1.11
N GLY A 91 7.32 -14.58 0.10
CA GLY A 91 8.12 -15.09 1.21
C GLY A 91 8.95 -14.04 1.97
N ARG A 92 9.06 -12.80 1.47
CA ARG A 92 9.82 -11.74 2.13
C ARG A 92 9.04 -11.09 3.28
N TYR A 93 7.78 -10.82 3.07
CA TYR A 93 6.90 -10.12 4.01
C TYR A 93 5.80 -11.07 4.51
N VAL A 94 5.93 -11.54 5.74
CA VAL A 94 4.98 -12.45 6.40
C VAL A 94 4.13 -11.69 7.40
N LEU A 95 4.75 -10.83 8.20
CA LEU A 95 4.07 -10.13 9.29
C LEU A 95 3.00 -9.17 8.75
N THR A 96 3.27 -8.50 7.64
CA THR A 96 2.33 -7.55 7.02
C THR A 96 1.05 -8.22 6.48
N GLN A 97 1.05 -9.54 6.29
CA GLN A 97 -0.13 -10.27 5.80
C GLN A 97 -1.30 -10.29 6.79
N LEU A 98 -1.11 -9.85 8.04
CA LEU A 98 -2.20 -9.75 9.01
C LEU A 98 -3.38 -8.89 8.50
N VAL A 99 -3.08 -7.85 7.73
CA VAL A 99 -4.10 -6.93 7.20
C VAL A 99 -4.76 -7.43 5.92
N GLU A 100 -4.23 -8.51 5.35
CA GLU A 100 -4.71 -9.09 4.09
C GLU A 100 -5.70 -10.26 4.32
N MET A 101 -6.02 -10.56 5.58
CA MET A 101 -6.97 -11.61 5.94
C MET A 101 -8.37 -11.32 5.38
N PRO A 102 -9.14 -12.36 5.03
CA PRO A 102 -10.51 -12.17 4.58
C PRO A 102 -11.35 -11.38 5.57
N PHE A 103 -12.22 -10.53 5.04
CA PHE A 103 -13.18 -9.74 5.81
C PHE A 103 -12.53 -8.81 6.84
N GLY A 104 -11.33 -8.31 6.53
CA GLY A 104 -10.53 -7.43 7.41
C GLY A 104 -11.03 -6.00 7.50
N GLY A 105 -11.94 -5.59 6.63
CA GLY A 105 -12.54 -4.25 6.58
C GLY A 105 -12.68 -3.72 5.14
N ASP A 106 -13.70 -2.91 4.91
CA ASP A 106 -14.01 -2.32 3.61
C ASP A 106 -13.77 -0.80 3.54
N ASN A 107 -13.38 -0.19 4.66
CA ASN A 107 -12.95 1.22 4.70
C ASN A 107 -11.42 1.31 4.61
N PRO A 108 -10.84 1.81 3.50
CA PRO A 108 -9.39 1.88 3.32
C PRO A 108 -8.69 2.87 4.26
N VAL A 109 -9.40 3.87 4.79
CA VAL A 109 -8.84 4.77 5.81
C VAL A 109 -8.66 4.02 7.12
N ALA A 110 -9.70 3.29 7.56
CA ALA A 110 -9.69 2.51 8.79
C ALA A 110 -8.60 1.43 8.75
N THR A 111 -8.54 0.64 7.68
CA THR A 111 -7.57 -0.45 7.53
C THR A 111 -6.13 0.07 7.42
N SER A 112 -5.89 1.18 6.71
CA SER A 112 -4.56 1.78 6.58
C SER A 112 -4.06 2.36 7.91
N VAL A 113 -4.90 3.11 8.63
CA VAL A 113 -4.54 3.69 9.93
C VAL A 113 -4.31 2.60 10.98
N ALA A 114 -5.20 1.61 11.05
CA ALA A 114 -5.03 0.48 11.97
C ALA A 114 -3.74 -0.31 11.66
N PHE A 115 -3.42 -0.51 10.37
CA PHE A 115 -2.19 -1.17 9.95
C PHE A 115 -0.95 -0.39 10.40
N GLN A 116 -0.94 0.92 10.18
CA GLN A 116 0.18 1.76 10.59
C GLN A 116 0.40 1.70 12.11
N ARG A 117 -0.66 1.81 12.91
CA ARG A 117 -0.58 1.73 14.37
C ARG A 117 0.00 0.40 14.85
N VAL A 118 -0.50 -0.70 14.30
CA VAL A 118 -0.02 -2.05 14.64
C VAL A 118 1.41 -2.26 14.15
N HIS A 119 1.76 -1.73 12.96
CA HIS A 119 3.12 -1.78 12.45
C HIS A 119 4.10 -1.08 13.39
N GLU A 120 3.83 0.15 13.78
CA GLU A 120 4.69 0.90 14.70
C GLU A 120 4.84 0.20 16.05
N LYS A 121 3.74 -0.28 16.60
CA LYS A 121 3.72 -0.87 17.95
C LYS A 121 4.39 -2.24 18.02
N TYR A 122 4.23 -3.07 16.98
CA TYR A 122 4.59 -4.48 17.03
C TYR A 122 5.56 -4.94 15.94
N LEU A 123 5.38 -4.50 14.68
CA LEU A 123 6.05 -5.10 13.54
C LEU A 123 7.38 -4.42 13.20
N ALA A 124 7.47 -3.11 13.35
CA ALA A 124 8.65 -2.34 12.95
C ALA A 124 9.94 -2.86 13.61
N LYS A 125 9.90 -3.24 14.87
CA LYS A 125 11.04 -3.80 15.61
C LYS A 125 11.52 -5.17 15.11
N LEU A 126 10.65 -5.91 14.39
CA LEU A 126 10.98 -7.21 13.80
C LEU A 126 11.64 -7.08 12.42
N ASN A 127 11.70 -5.84 11.90
CA ASN A 127 12.56 -5.42 10.80
C ASN A 127 12.38 -6.21 9.48
N GLU A 128 11.13 -6.54 9.09
CA GLU A 128 10.88 -7.15 7.78
C GLU A 128 11.30 -6.24 6.61
N HIS A 129 11.30 -4.91 6.81
CA HIS A 129 11.76 -3.92 5.83
C HIS A 129 13.27 -3.63 5.97
N ARG A 130 14.06 -4.65 6.29
CA ARG A 130 15.52 -4.51 6.48
C ARG A 130 16.18 -3.75 5.33
N GLY A 131 16.98 -2.73 5.69
CA GLY A 131 17.68 -1.88 4.72
C GLY A 131 16.82 -0.76 4.11
N LEU A 132 15.62 -0.52 4.65
CA LEU A 132 14.70 0.53 4.24
C LEU A 132 14.22 1.34 5.45
N LYS A 133 14.02 2.65 5.28
CA LYS A 133 13.21 3.44 6.20
C LYS A 133 11.76 3.40 5.72
N VAL A 134 10.87 2.86 6.53
CA VAL A 134 9.44 2.90 6.26
C VAL A 134 8.95 4.31 6.56
N LEU A 135 8.28 4.94 5.59
CA LEU A 135 7.59 6.22 5.74
C LEU A 135 6.14 6.01 6.16
N ALA A 136 5.46 5.04 5.57
CA ALA A 136 4.16 4.56 6.01
C ALA A 136 3.92 3.15 5.49
N VAL A 137 3.06 2.41 6.20
CA VAL A 137 2.37 1.22 5.68
C VAL A 137 0.88 1.53 5.53
N PHE A 138 0.23 0.95 4.53
CA PHE A 138 -1.18 1.21 4.24
C PHE A 138 -1.79 0.06 3.43
N THR A 139 -3.11 0.11 3.21
CA THR A 139 -3.84 -0.86 2.39
C THR A 139 -4.59 -0.17 1.26
N HIS A 140 -4.97 -0.92 0.22
CA HIS A 140 -6.04 -0.49 -0.69
C HIS A 140 -7.43 -0.75 -0.06
N GLY A 141 -8.50 -0.37 -0.75
CA GLY A 141 -9.87 -0.66 -0.38
C GLY A 141 -10.21 -2.15 -0.45
N PRO A 142 -11.50 -2.52 -0.30
CA PRO A 142 -11.91 -3.92 -0.27
C PRO A 142 -11.57 -4.63 -1.58
N GLY A 143 -11.00 -5.83 -1.47
CA GLY A 143 -10.74 -6.71 -2.60
C GLY A 143 -12.04 -7.32 -3.13
N ILE A 144 -12.20 -7.27 -4.45
CA ILE A 144 -13.40 -7.66 -5.22
C ILE A 144 -12.98 -8.74 -6.22
N VAL A 145 -13.89 -9.66 -6.51
CA VAL A 145 -13.72 -10.65 -7.58
C VAL A 145 -14.26 -10.08 -8.88
N PHE A 146 -13.44 -10.05 -9.93
CA PHE A 146 -13.82 -9.62 -11.27
C PHE A 146 -13.60 -10.73 -12.27
N ASN A 147 -14.55 -10.92 -13.23
CA ASN A 147 -14.38 -11.87 -14.30
C ASN A 147 -15.09 -11.47 -15.60
N THR A 148 -14.76 -12.19 -16.67
CA THR A 148 -15.25 -11.96 -18.04
C THR A 148 -16.35 -12.94 -18.46
N LYS A 149 -16.73 -13.92 -17.63
CA LYS A 149 -17.50 -15.09 -18.04
C LYS A 149 -18.94 -15.09 -17.55
N HIS A 150 -19.16 -15.12 -16.24
CA HIS A 150 -20.48 -15.29 -15.64
C HIS A 150 -20.54 -14.72 -14.21
N GLN A 151 -21.74 -14.59 -13.68
CA GLN A 151 -21.98 -14.20 -12.30
C GLN A 151 -21.40 -15.25 -11.33
N ILE A 152 -20.88 -14.80 -10.19
CA ILE A 152 -20.28 -15.64 -9.14
C ILE A 152 -21.07 -15.42 -7.85
N ASP A 153 -21.76 -16.46 -7.38
CA ASP A 153 -22.59 -16.47 -6.17
C ASP A 153 -22.14 -17.54 -5.15
N SER A 154 -21.16 -18.37 -5.51
CA SER A 154 -20.59 -19.43 -4.68
C SER A 154 -19.14 -19.70 -5.05
N VAL A 155 -18.40 -20.46 -4.22
CA VAL A 155 -17.05 -20.92 -4.55
C VAL A 155 -17.08 -21.86 -5.77
N ALA A 156 -18.19 -22.61 -5.97
CA ALA A 156 -18.34 -23.51 -7.12
C ALA A 156 -18.33 -22.74 -8.44
N ASP A 157 -18.93 -21.54 -8.51
CA ASP A 157 -18.95 -20.71 -9.72
C ASP A 157 -17.56 -20.17 -10.10
N MET A 158 -16.61 -20.19 -9.17
CA MET A 158 -15.24 -19.75 -9.44
C MET A 158 -14.36 -20.88 -10.01
N GLN A 159 -14.84 -22.12 -9.92
CA GLN A 159 -14.04 -23.28 -10.37
C GLN A 159 -13.87 -23.27 -11.89
N GLY A 160 -12.66 -23.70 -12.33
CA GLY A 160 -12.31 -23.69 -13.76
C GLY A 160 -11.88 -22.33 -14.31
N LEU A 161 -12.23 -21.23 -13.66
CA LEU A 161 -11.75 -19.90 -14.05
C LEU A 161 -10.30 -19.68 -13.63
N LYS A 162 -9.56 -18.98 -14.49
CA LYS A 162 -8.16 -18.60 -14.27
C LYS A 162 -8.11 -17.15 -13.76
N PHE A 163 -7.60 -16.95 -12.56
CA PHE A 163 -7.54 -15.63 -11.94
C PHE A 163 -6.13 -15.11 -11.82
N ARG A 164 -5.93 -13.84 -12.18
CA ARG A 164 -4.73 -13.09 -11.81
C ARG A 164 -4.88 -12.61 -10.37
N VAL A 165 -3.82 -12.77 -9.55
CA VAL A 165 -3.72 -12.27 -8.17
C VAL A 165 -2.45 -11.46 -7.97
N GLY A 166 -2.46 -10.54 -6.98
CA GLY A 166 -1.34 -9.66 -6.63
C GLY A 166 -0.31 -10.29 -5.68
N GLY A 167 -0.46 -11.57 -5.35
CA GLY A 167 0.39 -12.22 -4.33
C GLY A 167 -0.03 -11.85 -2.90
N GLY A 168 0.76 -12.28 -1.91
CA GLY A 168 0.38 -12.16 -0.51
C GLY A 168 -0.75 -13.12 -0.15
N MET A 169 -1.61 -12.72 0.81
CA MET A 169 -2.68 -13.58 1.32
C MET A 169 -3.72 -13.93 0.25
N ILE A 170 -4.01 -13.05 -0.74
CA ILE A 170 -4.98 -13.37 -1.80
C ILE A 170 -4.54 -14.58 -2.65
N ASN A 171 -3.23 -14.81 -2.80
CA ASN A 171 -2.74 -16.01 -3.46
C ASN A 171 -3.05 -17.27 -2.64
N GLU A 172 -2.91 -17.21 -1.32
CA GLU A 172 -3.24 -18.30 -0.42
C GLU A 172 -4.77 -18.51 -0.31
N ILE A 173 -5.56 -17.43 -0.26
CA ILE A 173 -7.02 -17.49 -0.34
C ILE A 173 -7.45 -18.23 -1.60
N GLY A 174 -6.92 -17.87 -2.77
CA GLY A 174 -7.23 -18.54 -4.03
C GLY A 174 -6.92 -20.04 -3.98
N LYS A 175 -5.78 -20.43 -3.42
CA LYS A 175 -5.39 -21.85 -3.29
C LYS A 175 -6.34 -22.65 -2.41
N VAL A 176 -6.70 -22.12 -1.21
CA VAL A 176 -7.59 -22.86 -0.30
C VAL A 176 -9.04 -22.90 -0.79
N LEU A 177 -9.44 -21.97 -1.65
CA LEU A 177 -10.70 -22.02 -2.38
C LEU A 177 -10.65 -22.96 -3.60
N GLY A 178 -9.52 -23.58 -3.89
CA GLY A 178 -9.34 -24.47 -5.04
C GLY A 178 -9.30 -23.75 -6.40
N LEU A 179 -8.96 -22.46 -6.42
CA LEU A 179 -8.95 -21.65 -7.64
C LEU A 179 -7.64 -21.79 -8.41
N ASN A 180 -7.71 -21.65 -9.72
CA ASN A 180 -6.54 -21.52 -10.59
C ASN A 180 -6.04 -20.07 -10.55
N VAL A 181 -5.08 -19.78 -9.67
CA VAL A 181 -4.54 -18.45 -9.46
C VAL A 181 -3.11 -18.32 -10.00
N THR A 182 -2.82 -17.17 -10.62
CA THR A 182 -1.47 -16.83 -11.10
C THR A 182 -1.07 -15.46 -10.55
N LEU A 183 0.06 -15.44 -9.83
CA LEU A 183 0.64 -14.20 -9.30
C LEU A 183 1.28 -13.41 -10.45
N LYS A 184 0.74 -12.21 -10.68
CA LYS A 184 1.29 -11.22 -11.62
C LYS A 184 1.07 -9.80 -11.08
N PRO A 185 1.97 -8.84 -11.36
CA PRO A 185 1.73 -7.43 -11.04
C PRO A 185 0.45 -6.89 -11.69
N ALA A 186 -0.12 -5.85 -11.07
CA ALA A 186 -1.34 -5.19 -11.57
C ALA A 186 -1.19 -4.70 -13.03
N SER A 187 -0.02 -4.18 -13.38
CA SER A 187 0.30 -3.69 -14.73
C SER A 187 0.18 -4.74 -15.85
N SER A 188 0.20 -6.03 -15.53
CA SER A 188 0.04 -7.12 -16.51
C SER A 188 -1.43 -7.48 -16.77
N SER A 189 -2.40 -6.91 -16.04
CA SER A 189 -3.78 -7.38 -16.04
C SER A 189 -4.49 -7.18 -17.37
N TYR A 190 -4.29 -6.02 -18.03
CA TYR A 190 -4.91 -5.76 -19.32
C TYR A 190 -4.50 -6.79 -20.36
N GLU A 191 -3.20 -7.04 -20.50
CA GLU A 191 -2.66 -8.01 -21.47
C GLU A 191 -3.19 -9.41 -21.19
N LEU A 192 -3.14 -9.87 -19.92
CA LEU A 192 -3.57 -11.21 -19.54
C LEU A 192 -5.07 -11.44 -19.79
N LEU A 193 -5.93 -10.45 -19.51
CA LEU A 193 -7.37 -10.54 -19.73
C LEU A 193 -7.74 -10.38 -21.20
N SER A 194 -7.15 -9.43 -21.92
CA SER A 194 -7.43 -9.19 -23.33
C SER A 194 -6.99 -10.34 -24.23
N ALA A 195 -5.89 -11.02 -23.89
CA ALA A 195 -5.43 -12.21 -24.59
C ALA A 195 -6.16 -13.50 -24.15
N GLY A 196 -7.09 -13.43 -23.19
CA GLY A 196 -7.82 -14.61 -22.68
C GLY A 196 -6.93 -15.60 -21.90
N VAL A 197 -5.72 -15.20 -21.49
CA VAL A 197 -4.84 -16.00 -20.64
C VAL A 197 -5.44 -16.16 -19.25
N MET A 198 -6.09 -15.08 -18.75
CA MET A 198 -6.88 -15.08 -17.51
C MET A 198 -8.34 -14.78 -17.81
N ASP A 199 -9.22 -15.37 -17.02
CA ASP A 199 -10.68 -15.18 -17.07
C ASP A 199 -11.15 -14.12 -16.10
N GLY A 200 -10.34 -13.81 -15.07
CA GLY A 200 -10.66 -12.84 -14.04
C GLY A 200 -9.44 -12.33 -13.28
N THR A 201 -9.70 -11.44 -12.37
CA THR A 201 -8.70 -10.82 -11.51
C THR A 201 -9.30 -10.41 -10.16
N PHE A 202 -8.46 -10.34 -9.14
CA PHE A 202 -8.83 -9.77 -7.85
C PHE A 202 -8.20 -8.39 -7.74
N PHE A 203 -9.05 -7.37 -7.47
CA PHE A 203 -8.66 -5.98 -7.40
C PHE A 203 -9.58 -5.17 -6.45
N PRO A 204 -9.20 -3.97 -5.99
CA PRO A 204 -10.13 -2.96 -5.54
C PRO A 204 -10.90 -2.36 -6.74
N ALA A 205 -11.98 -1.62 -6.46
CA ALA A 205 -12.87 -1.10 -7.50
C ALA A 205 -12.19 -0.14 -8.49
N GLU A 206 -11.28 0.68 -8.00
CA GLU A 206 -10.49 1.66 -8.76
C GLU A 206 -9.74 1.02 -9.95
N SER A 207 -9.22 -0.18 -9.75
CA SER A 207 -8.28 -0.81 -10.69
C SER A 207 -8.90 -1.10 -12.07
N ILE A 208 -10.22 -1.23 -12.16
CA ILE A 208 -10.88 -1.45 -13.44
C ILE A 208 -10.74 -0.23 -14.37
N GLU A 209 -10.88 0.98 -13.82
CA GLU A 209 -10.65 2.23 -14.55
C GLU A 209 -9.15 2.44 -14.84
N SER A 210 -8.29 2.34 -13.81
CA SER A 210 -6.87 2.65 -13.92
C SER A 210 -6.10 1.74 -14.88
N PHE A 211 -6.50 0.48 -14.99
CA PHE A 211 -5.89 -0.49 -15.91
C PHE A 211 -6.72 -0.72 -17.17
N LYS A 212 -7.76 0.11 -17.43
CA LYS A 212 -8.60 0.08 -18.65
C LYS A 212 -9.29 -1.26 -18.89
N LEU A 213 -9.80 -1.88 -17.84
CA LEU A 213 -10.39 -3.21 -17.88
C LEU A 213 -11.90 -3.20 -18.11
N GLU A 214 -12.55 -2.04 -18.18
CA GLU A 214 -14.00 -1.87 -18.23
C GLU A 214 -14.67 -2.54 -19.44
N LYS A 215 -13.96 -2.68 -20.55
CA LYS A 215 -14.47 -3.37 -21.75
C LYS A 215 -14.28 -4.89 -21.69
N LEU A 216 -13.41 -5.36 -20.82
CA LEU A 216 -13.07 -6.77 -20.67
C LEU A 216 -13.89 -7.42 -19.55
N ILE A 217 -13.95 -6.79 -18.39
CA ILE A 217 -14.68 -7.27 -17.21
C ILE A 217 -16.19 -7.10 -17.44
N LYS A 218 -16.94 -8.16 -17.16
CA LYS A 218 -18.41 -8.19 -17.29
C LYS A 218 -19.10 -8.32 -15.94
N PHE A 219 -18.47 -8.97 -14.98
CA PHE A 219 -19.05 -9.31 -13.69
C PHE A 219 -18.11 -8.93 -12.56
N ARG A 220 -18.72 -8.44 -11.46
CA ARG A 220 -18.04 -8.20 -10.19
C ARG A 220 -18.84 -8.82 -9.05
N THR A 221 -18.16 -9.41 -8.09
CA THR A 221 -18.75 -9.87 -6.83
C THR A 221 -18.05 -9.19 -5.66
N ASP A 222 -18.80 -8.37 -4.94
CA ASP A 222 -18.37 -7.64 -3.76
C ASP A 222 -18.66 -8.48 -2.51
N PHE A 223 -17.73 -8.54 -1.60
CA PHE A 223 -17.89 -9.21 -0.30
C PHE A 223 -18.04 -8.16 0.81
N PRO A 224 -19.08 -8.23 1.65
CA PRO A 224 -19.15 -7.43 2.87
C PRO A 224 -17.89 -7.59 3.72
N GLY A 225 -17.27 -6.49 4.13
CA GLY A 225 -15.99 -6.50 4.83
C GLY A 225 -14.75 -6.71 3.94
N GLY A 226 -14.95 -6.82 2.59
CA GLY A 226 -13.89 -7.09 1.62
C GLY A 226 -13.42 -8.55 1.62
N LEU A 227 -13.20 -9.13 0.44
CA LEU A 227 -12.65 -10.50 0.37
C LEU A 227 -11.21 -10.54 0.91
N TYR A 228 -10.46 -9.47 0.72
CA TYR A 228 -9.10 -9.26 1.21
C TYR A 228 -8.74 -7.76 1.13
N ASN A 229 -7.63 -7.39 1.74
CA ASN A 229 -6.93 -6.15 1.45
C ASN A 229 -5.51 -6.49 1.00
N THR A 230 -4.84 -5.56 0.31
CA THR A 230 -3.41 -5.72 0.00
C THR A 230 -2.60 -4.75 0.83
N SER A 231 -1.51 -5.21 1.39
CA SER A 231 -0.58 -4.40 2.18
C SER A 231 0.48 -3.73 1.30
N PHE A 232 0.73 -2.46 1.56
CA PHE A 232 1.73 -1.62 0.90
C PHE A 232 2.69 -1.02 1.92
N ALA A 233 3.87 -0.61 1.44
CA ALA A 233 4.70 0.36 2.14
C ALA A 233 5.18 1.45 1.19
N MET A 234 5.27 2.68 1.69
CA MET A 234 6.11 3.73 1.11
C MET A 234 7.40 3.78 1.92
N VAL A 235 8.53 3.69 1.21
CA VAL A 235 9.85 3.51 1.81
C VAL A 235 10.86 4.51 1.27
N MET A 236 11.90 4.75 2.07
CA MET A 236 13.00 5.64 1.73
C MET A 236 14.34 4.95 1.95
N ASN A 237 15.33 5.33 1.14
CA ASN A 237 16.72 4.90 1.30
C ASN A 237 17.31 5.44 2.62
N PRO A 238 17.82 4.59 3.52
CA PRO A 238 18.35 5.04 4.81
C PRO A 238 19.61 5.90 4.70
N ALA A 239 20.42 5.75 3.64
CA ALA A 239 21.61 6.58 3.46
C ALA A 239 21.21 8.01 3.07
N THR A 240 20.19 8.18 2.24
CA THR A 240 19.63 9.50 1.90
C THR A 240 18.93 10.11 3.11
N TRP A 241 18.17 9.33 3.90
CA TRP A 241 17.59 9.81 5.16
C TRP A 241 18.64 10.43 6.09
N LYS A 242 19.80 9.80 6.22
CA LYS A 242 20.91 10.30 7.08
C LYS A 242 21.49 11.62 6.61
N LYS A 243 21.35 11.99 5.34
CA LYS A 243 21.82 13.29 4.79
C LYS A 243 20.88 14.45 5.14
N ILE A 244 19.64 14.17 5.51
CA ILE A 244 18.64 15.17 5.89
C ILE A 244 18.93 15.65 7.32
N SER A 245 18.82 16.96 7.56
CA SER A 245 19.02 17.54 8.88
C SER A 245 18.03 16.96 9.91
N LYS A 246 18.40 16.91 11.19
CA LYS A 246 17.50 16.42 12.25
C LYS A 246 16.20 17.18 12.34
N ALA A 247 16.23 18.50 12.13
CA ALA A 247 15.04 19.34 12.11
C ALA A 247 14.11 18.97 10.93
N ASP A 248 14.68 18.76 9.75
CA ASP A 248 13.91 18.36 8.57
C ASP A 248 13.44 16.90 8.67
N GLN A 249 14.24 15.99 9.24
CA GLN A 249 13.77 14.63 9.56
C GLN A 249 12.52 14.67 10.45
N ALA A 250 12.52 15.49 11.51
CA ALA A 250 11.37 15.63 12.41
C ALA A 250 10.15 16.23 11.70
N ALA A 251 10.35 17.15 10.76
CA ALA A 251 9.26 17.69 9.93
C ALA A 251 8.66 16.61 9.00
N ILE A 252 9.52 15.82 8.35
CA ILE A 252 9.11 14.71 7.46
C ILE A 252 8.39 13.61 8.26
N GLU A 253 8.87 13.29 9.48
CA GLU A 253 8.23 12.28 10.33
C GLU A 253 6.79 12.65 10.69
N LYS A 254 6.49 13.93 10.91
CA LYS A 254 5.11 14.40 11.13
C LYS A 254 4.19 14.23 9.91
N LEU A 255 4.76 14.21 8.70
CA LEU A 255 4.04 13.99 7.44
C LEU A 255 4.02 12.51 7.02
N SER A 256 4.66 11.64 7.79
CA SER A 256 4.79 10.20 7.57
C SER A 256 3.92 9.43 8.58
N GLY A 257 4.12 8.12 8.72
CA GLY A 257 3.38 7.32 9.68
C GLY A 257 1.87 7.38 9.45
N GLU A 258 1.10 7.58 10.53
CA GLU A 258 -0.37 7.59 10.47
C GLU A 258 -0.93 8.69 9.55
N ALA A 259 -0.32 9.88 9.52
CA ALA A 259 -0.76 10.97 8.64
C ALA A 259 -0.70 10.55 7.15
N LEU A 260 0.39 9.91 6.75
CA LEU A 260 0.58 9.44 5.38
C LEU A 260 -0.30 8.22 5.07
N ALA A 261 -0.42 7.27 6.01
CA ALA A 261 -1.31 6.11 5.88
C ALA A 261 -2.77 6.55 5.68
N ARG A 262 -3.22 7.54 6.45
CA ARG A 262 -4.55 8.17 6.31
C ARG A 262 -4.72 8.84 4.95
N SER A 263 -3.72 9.57 4.49
CA SER A 263 -3.74 10.22 3.16
C SER A 263 -3.89 9.19 2.03
N PHE A 264 -3.15 8.08 2.08
CA PHE A 264 -3.32 6.98 1.12
C PHE A 264 -4.71 6.35 1.22
N GLY A 265 -5.22 6.10 2.43
CA GLY A 265 -6.57 5.56 2.65
C GLY A 265 -7.66 6.45 2.06
N LEU A 266 -7.60 7.77 2.27
CA LEU A 266 -8.54 8.74 1.68
C LEU A 266 -8.44 8.76 0.15
N GLY A 267 -7.23 8.65 -0.40
CA GLY A 267 -7.02 8.52 -1.83
C GLY A 267 -7.73 7.28 -2.40
N TRP A 268 -7.55 6.12 -1.75
CA TRP A 268 -8.21 4.88 -2.14
C TRP A 268 -9.75 4.97 -2.02
N GLU A 269 -10.27 5.50 -0.92
CA GLU A 269 -11.71 5.66 -0.72
C GLU A 269 -12.36 6.47 -1.85
N ALA A 270 -11.74 7.60 -2.21
CA ALA A 270 -12.24 8.47 -3.26
C ALA A 270 -12.26 7.78 -4.63
N VAL A 271 -11.18 7.08 -4.98
CA VAL A 271 -11.07 6.45 -6.30
C VAL A 271 -11.83 5.13 -6.41
N ASP A 272 -12.01 4.37 -5.33
CA ASP A 272 -12.87 3.18 -5.32
C ASP A 272 -14.35 3.53 -5.51
N ARG A 273 -14.79 4.66 -4.91
CA ARG A 273 -16.12 5.20 -5.13
C ARG A 273 -16.32 5.60 -6.60
N ARG A 274 -15.34 6.31 -7.19
CA ARG A 274 -15.34 6.67 -8.60
C ARG A 274 -15.31 5.44 -9.50
N GLY A 275 -14.43 4.48 -9.25
CA GLY A 275 -14.31 3.23 -9.99
C GLY A 275 -15.59 2.40 -9.97
N SER A 276 -16.29 2.39 -8.83
CA SER A 276 -17.60 1.72 -8.72
C SER A 276 -18.68 2.38 -9.61
N ALA A 277 -18.76 3.71 -9.61
CA ALA A 277 -19.66 4.46 -10.49
C ALA A 277 -19.27 4.28 -11.98
N PHE A 278 -17.98 4.30 -12.27
CA PHE A 278 -17.45 4.08 -13.62
C PHE A 278 -17.84 2.69 -14.16
N MET A 279 -17.67 1.64 -13.36
CA MET A 279 -18.06 0.28 -13.76
C MET A 279 -19.58 0.16 -14.01
N GLN A 280 -20.40 0.78 -13.16
CA GLN A 280 -21.85 0.80 -13.34
C GLN A 280 -22.23 1.47 -14.67
N ALA A 281 -21.60 2.61 -14.99
CA ALA A 281 -21.82 3.32 -16.25
C ALA A 281 -21.37 2.51 -17.49
N ASN A 282 -20.40 1.59 -17.31
CA ASN A 282 -19.90 0.71 -18.38
C ASN A 282 -20.58 -0.67 -18.40
N GLY A 283 -21.67 -0.88 -17.65
CA GLY A 283 -22.49 -2.08 -17.70
C GLY A 283 -21.89 -3.30 -17.03
N VAL A 284 -20.91 -3.14 -16.13
CA VAL A 284 -20.38 -4.25 -15.31
C VAL A 284 -21.46 -4.69 -14.32
N GLN A 285 -21.86 -5.94 -14.40
CA GLN A 285 -22.89 -6.50 -13.54
C GLN A 285 -22.35 -6.73 -12.13
N LYS A 286 -23.03 -6.16 -11.13
CA LYS A 286 -22.65 -6.23 -9.74
C LYS A 286 -23.47 -7.25 -8.97
N THR A 287 -22.79 -8.15 -8.27
CA THR A 287 -23.33 -9.04 -7.24
C THR A 287 -22.75 -8.66 -5.89
N ILE A 288 -23.55 -8.74 -4.83
CA ILE A 288 -23.08 -8.71 -3.44
C ILE A 288 -23.15 -10.14 -2.93
N ALA A 289 -22.03 -10.67 -2.44
CA ALA A 289 -21.96 -12.02 -1.91
C ALA A 289 -22.99 -12.21 -0.78
N SER A 290 -23.82 -13.25 -0.92
CA SER A 290 -24.81 -13.63 0.08
C SER A 290 -24.12 -14.03 1.39
N LYS A 291 -24.88 -14.02 2.51
CA LYS A 291 -24.35 -14.52 3.78
C LYS A 291 -23.83 -15.95 3.66
N ALA A 292 -24.53 -16.81 2.93
CA ALA A 292 -24.11 -18.19 2.71
C ALA A 292 -22.77 -18.28 1.97
N PHE A 293 -22.55 -17.44 0.96
CA PHE A 293 -21.29 -17.39 0.24
C PHE A 293 -20.14 -16.82 1.10
N VAL A 294 -20.40 -15.77 1.88
CA VAL A 294 -19.43 -15.23 2.86
C VAL A 294 -19.06 -16.30 3.89
N ASP A 295 -20.03 -17.02 4.44
CA ASP A 295 -19.81 -18.09 5.41
C ASP A 295 -18.99 -19.26 4.79
N GLU A 296 -19.28 -19.66 3.54
CA GLU A 296 -18.52 -20.68 2.81
C GLU A 296 -17.05 -20.28 2.65
N VAL A 297 -16.80 -19.05 2.16
CA VAL A 297 -15.45 -18.52 2.00
C VAL A 297 -14.74 -18.44 3.37
N GLY A 298 -15.43 -17.94 4.39
CA GLY A 298 -14.91 -17.84 5.74
C GLY A 298 -14.46 -19.18 6.30
N ALA A 299 -15.30 -20.22 6.16
CA ALA A 299 -14.98 -21.56 6.62
C ALA A 299 -13.75 -22.15 5.90
N LYS A 300 -13.67 -21.99 4.57
CA LYS A 300 -12.55 -22.48 3.77
C LYS A 300 -11.24 -21.73 4.06
N THR A 301 -11.30 -20.44 4.37
CA THR A 301 -10.12 -19.60 4.61
C THR A 301 -9.69 -19.56 6.08
N ALA A 302 -10.50 -20.02 7.03
CA ALA A 302 -10.17 -20.03 8.47
C ALA A 302 -8.79 -20.63 8.80
N PRO A 303 -8.30 -21.69 8.13
CA PRO A 303 -6.96 -22.23 8.38
C PRO A 303 -5.83 -21.25 8.11
N LEU A 304 -6.02 -20.24 7.24
CA LEU A 304 -5.00 -19.26 6.88
C LEU A 304 -4.61 -18.38 8.07
N GLU A 305 -5.56 -18.06 8.94
CA GLU A 305 -5.27 -17.31 10.17
C GLU A 305 -4.32 -18.09 11.08
N LYS A 306 -4.60 -19.38 11.31
CA LYS A 306 -3.74 -20.25 12.13
C LYS A 306 -2.34 -20.38 11.52
N LYS A 307 -2.28 -20.55 10.19
CA LYS A 307 -1.02 -20.61 9.45
C LYS A 307 -0.21 -19.33 9.66
N TRP A 308 -0.83 -18.17 9.42
CA TRP A 308 -0.16 -16.87 9.61
C TRP A 308 0.33 -16.69 11.05
N ILE A 309 -0.48 -17.01 12.06
CA ILE A 309 -0.08 -16.93 13.47
C ILE A 309 1.19 -17.76 13.73
N ALA A 310 1.26 -18.99 13.23
CA ALA A 310 2.44 -19.84 13.40
C ALA A 310 3.67 -19.24 12.69
N GLU A 311 3.52 -18.75 11.46
CA GLU A 311 4.60 -18.13 10.70
C GLU A 311 5.06 -16.81 11.34
N ALA A 312 4.14 -15.98 11.83
CA ALA A 312 4.45 -14.73 12.51
C ALA A 312 5.21 -14.98 13.84
N LYS A 313 4.83 -16.00 14.59
CA LYS A 313 5.57 -16.43 15.80
C LYS A 313 6.98 -16.88 15.46
N ALA A 314 7.15 -17.64 14.39
CA ALA A 314 8.46 -18.05 13.90
C ALA A 314 9.34 -16.86 13.44
N LYS A 315 8.72 -15.75 13.04
CA LYS A 315 9.38 -14.46 12.73
C LYS A 315 9.61 -13.57 13.96
N GLY A 316 9.31 -14.06 15.16
CA GLY A 316 9.55 -13.34 16.41
C GLY A 316 8.34 -12.55 16.96
N LEU A 317 7.17 -12.63 16.34
CA LEU A 317 5.93 -12.02 16.85
C LEU A 317 5.24 -12.98 17.82
N GLY A 318 5.77 -13.14 19.03
CA GLY A 318 5.30 -14.14 20.01
C GLY A 318 3.82 -14.02 20.38
N ASN A 319 3.24 -12.83 20.33
CA ASN A 319 1.84 -12.51 20.65
C ASN A 319 0.98 -12.30 19.38
N ALA A 320 1.24 -13.02 18.29
CA ALA A 320 0.61 -12.82 16.98
C ALA A 320 -0.93 -12.82 17.02
N GLU A 321 -1.56 -13.71 17.82
CA GLU A 321 -3.02 -13.74 17.98
C GLU A 321 -3.57 -12.43 18.55
N GLN A 322 -2.90 -11.89 19.59
CA GLN A 322 -3.31 -10.64 20.22
C GLN A 322 -3.15 -9.46 19.26
N VAL A 323 -2.06 -9.45 18.49
CA VAL A 323 -1.79 -8.40 17.48
C VAL A 323 -2.85 -8.38 16.40
N LEU A 324 -3.26 -9.56 15.90
CA LEU A 324 -4.35 -9.67 14.91
C LEU A 324 -5.69 -9.19 15.49
N LYS A 325 -5.98 -9.56 16.74
CA LYS A 325 -7.19 -9.11 17.46
C LYS A 325 -7.19 -7.59 17.64
N GLU A 326 -6.04 -7.01 18.01
CA GLU A 326 -5.90 -5.56 18.17
C GLU A 326 -6.06 -4.84 16.83
N TYR A 327 -5.48 -5.35 15.76
CA TYR A 327 -5.69 -4.78 14.40
C TYR A 327 -7.18 -4.72 14.06
N ARG A 328 -7.90 -5.83 14.21
CA ARG A 328 -9.36 -5.88 13.96
C ARG A 328 -10.16 -4.91 14.84
N ALA A 329 -9.77 -4.79 16.11
CA ALA A 329 -10.40 -3.84 17.02
C ALA A 329 -10.14 -2.38 16.65
N GLU A 330 -8.92 -2.06 16.18
CA GLU A 330 -8.59 -0.72 15.67
C GLU A 330 -9.37 -0.41 14.37
N VAL A 331 -9.48 -1.36 13.45
CA VAL A 331 -10.32 -1.18 12.24
C VAL A 331 -11.76 -0.90 12.64
N ALA A 332 -12.34 -1.69 13.53
CA ALA A 332 -13.73 -1.52 13.98
C ALA A 332 -14.02 -0.18 14.68
N LYS A 333 -13.02 0.43 15.32
CA LYS A 333 -13.15 1.77 15.94
C LYS A 333 -13.10 2.91 14.93
N LEU A 334 -12.54 2.66 13.76
CA LEU A 334 -12.27 3.67 12.74
C LEU A 334 -13.25 3.60 11.56
N GLN A 335 -14.04 2.52 11.46
CA GLN A 335 -15.18 2.38 10.55
C GLN A 335 -16.40 3.09 11.10
#